data_0668739669b11e88d397a30ca44359f2
#
_entry.id   0668739669b11e88d397a30ca44359f2
#
_cell.length_a   1.000
_cell.length_b   1.000
_cell.length_c   1.000
_cell.angle_alpha   90.00
_cell.angle_beta   90.00
_cell.angle_gamma   90.00
#
_symmetry.space_group_name_H-M   'P 1'
#
loop_
_entity.id
_entity.type
_entity.pdbx_description
1 polymer ?
#
loop_
_entity_poly.entity_id
_entity_poly.type
_entity_poly.pdbx_seq_one_letter_code
_entity_poly.pdbx_strand_id
1 'polypeptide(L)'
;MGAGLAATMSAVAAFQAARQDGSGLDGTAADIPARMLTAYKRAVTLIGRESPGCSGMRWPVLAGIAKIESNHAAGRSVSTAGDVRPRILGPRLDGSGAGGNTTAFPDSDRGRWDGDAAFERAVGPFQFLPSTWAGSGRDGNGDGRRDPHNADDAALGAAVYLCGDERDLGDRGELEAALYAYNRSRSYVADVLSWIDQYTPAPAGASPVGLAAGKVRTVLRAALAQRGLPYSWGGGTADGPATGSCCSPSGRSGERIRGFDCSGLTTYAFAQVGIPLPRTADAQAGVGRRIPAAAGLGALRPGDLVFFGYLPGSDASIHHVGIYLGNGRMINAPRPGTVVRIDPVNSMPGYAGGARLL
;
A
#
# COMPACT_ATOMS: atom_id res chain seq x y z
N MET A 1 22.89 -19.71 14.53
CA MET A 1 23.29 -18.31 14.36
C MET A 1 23.47 -18.08 12.87
N GLY A 2 22.46 -17.60 12.18
CA GLY A 2 22.48 -17.28 10.77
C GLY A 2 22.00 -15.87 10.57
N ALA A 3 22.95 -14.93 10.44
CA ALA A 3 22.64 -13.55 10.13
C ALA A 3 22.20 -13.45 8.67
N GLY A 4 20.89 -13.37 8.43
CA GLY A 4 20.34 -13.03 7.14
C GLY A 4 20.57 -11.55 6.86
N LEU A 5 21.54 -11.21 6.02
CA LEU A 5 21.67 -9.87 5.46
C LEU A 5 20.51 -9.65 4.47
N ALA A 6 19.54 -8.85 4.89
CA ALA A 6 18.49 -8.39 4.01
C ALA A 6 18.96 -7.14 3.25
N ALA A 7 19.00 -7.24 1.94
CA ALA A 7 19.30 -6.13 1.06
C ALA A 7 18.16 -5.11 1.04
N THR A 8 18.49 -3.83 1.08
CA THR A 8 17.55 -2.74 0.83
C THR A 8 17.28 -2.67 -0.68
N MET A 9 16.14 -3.19 -1.10
CA MET A 9 15.69 -3.06 -2.49
C MET A 9 14.63 -1.95 -2.57
N SER A 10 14.98 -0.81 -3.11
CA SER A 10 14.02 0.18 -3.62
C SER A 10 13.88 -0.03 -5.13
N ALA A 11 13.13 -1.03 -5.53
CA ALA A 11 12.74 -1.19 -6.92
C ALA A 11 11.42 -0.43 -7.14
N VAL A 12 11.51 0.88 -7.34
CA VAL A 12 10.41 1.65 -7.95
C VAL A 12 10.61 1.55 -9.46
N ALA A 13 10.25 0.42 -10.03
CA ALA A 13 10.07 0.31 -11.47
C ALA A 13 8.70 0.90 -11.81
N ALA A 14 8.69 2.04 -12.51
CA ALA A 14 7.50 2.63 -13.09
C ALA A 14 6.90 1.68 -14.14
N PHE A 15 5.81 1.01 -13.81
CA PHE A 15 4.95 0.38 -14.79
C PHE A 15 3.68 1.20 -14.96
N GLN A 16 3.52 1.78 -16.15
CA GLN A 16 2.28 2.37 -16.58
C GLN A 16 1.22 1.28 -16.80
N ALA A 17 0.03 1.49 -16.20
CA ALA A 17 -1.08 0.57 -16.24
C ALA A 17 -1.75 0.54 -17.63
N ALA A 18 -1.96 -0.65 -18.16
CA ALA A 18 -2.99 -0.90 -19.16
C ALA A 18 -4.31 -1.18 -18.42
N ARG A 19 -5.35 -0.43 -18.78
CA ARG A 19 -6.74 -0.68 -18.36
C ARG A 19 -7.25 -1.93 -19.06
N GLN A 20 -7.89 -2.84 -18.34
CA GLN A 20 -8.90 -3.73 -18.89
C GLN A 20 -9.98 -4.06 -17.87
N ASP A 21 -11.18 -4.19 -18.40
CA ASP A 21 -12.51 -4.12 -17.88
C ASP A 21 -12.91 -5.18 -16.85
N GLY A 22 -13.94 -4.79 -16.08
CA GLY A 22 -14.46 -5.42 -14.91
C GLY A 22 -15.36 -6.64 -15.13
N SER A 23 -15.59 -7.31 -14.04
CA SER A 23 -16.89 -7.84 -13.59
C SER A 23 -16.78 -8.30 -12.13
N GLY A 24 -17.61 -7.69 -11.29
CA GLY A 24 -18.27 -8.30 -10.15
C GLY A 24 -17.43 -9.06 -9.13
N LEU A 25 -16.52 -8.37 -8.41
CA LEU A 25 -15.95 -8.85 -7.16
C LEU A 25 -16.05 -7.72 -6.12
N ASP A 26 -16.19 -8.09 -4.85
CA ASP A 26 -16.24 -7.13 -3.75
C ASP A 26 -15.19 -6.04 -3.97
N GLY A 27 -15.61 -4.77 -3.95
CA GLY A 27 -14.83 -3.61 -4.40
C GLY A 27 -13.45 -3.41 -3.77
N THR A 28 -13.02 -4.29 -2.88
CA THR A 28 -11.72 -4.29 -2.20
C THR A 28 -10.63 -5.07 -2.96
N ALA A 29 -11.00 -5.90 -3.93
CA ALA A 29 -10.06 -6.76 -4.67
C ALA A 29 -10.14 -6.56 -6.20
N ALA A 30 -10.77 -5.49 -6.68
CA ALA A 30 -11.07 -5.28 -8.10
C ALA A 30 -9.83 -5.16 -9.00
N ASP A 31 -8.67 -4.81 -8.45
CA ASP A 31 -7.40 -4.70 -9.18
C ASP A 31 -6.54 -5.97 -9.08
N ILE A 32 -7.00 -7.00 -8.37
CA ILE A 32 -6.27 -8.27 -8.22
C ILE A 32 -6.78 -9.27 -9.25
N PRO A 33 -5.92 -9.78 -10.16
CA PRO A 33 -6.32 -10.87 -11.05
C PRO A 33 -6.88 -12.06 -10.26
N ALA A 34 -8.01 -12.61 -10.69
CA ALA A 34 -8.73 -13.67 -9.95
C ALA A 34 -7.84 -14.87 -9.59
N ARG A 35 -6.93 -15.26 -10.49
CA ARG A 35 -6.00 -16.38 -10.25
C ARG A 35 -4.97 -16.06 -9.15
N MET A 36 -4.49 -14.81 -9.09
CA MET A 36 -3.59 -14.36 -8.02
C MET A 36 -4.32 -14.32 -6.68
N LEU A 37 -5.54 -13.80 -6.64
CA LEU A 37 -6.36 -13.80 -5.42
C LEU A 37 -6.62 -15.23 -4.92
N THR A 38 -6.83 -16.18 -5.82
CA THR A 38 -6.96 -17.61 -5.48
C THR A 38 -5.69 -18.12 -4.79
N ALA A 39 -4.51 -17.80 -5.31
CA ALA A 39 -3.24 -18.19 -4.72
C ALA A 39 -3.07 -17.62 -3.29
N TYR A 40 -3.40 -16.35 -3.08
CA TYR A 40 -3.32 -15.74 -1.75
C TYR A 40 -4.26 -16.41 -0.74
N LYS A 41 -5.52 -16.66 -1.13
CA LYS A 41 -6.49 -17.35 -0.27
C LYS A 41 -6.06 -18.78 0.05
N ARG A 42 -5.52 -19.49 -0.94
CA ARG A 42 -5.00 -20.85 -0.76
C ARG A 42 -3.83 -20.89 0.23
N ALA A 43 -2.87 -19.96 0.10
CA ALA A 43 -1.75 -19.86 1.02
C ALA A 43 -2.22 -19.65 2.47
N VAL A 44 -3.25 -18.81 2.71
CA VAL A 44 -3.85 -18.63 4.05
C VAL A 44 -4.47 -19.93 4.58
N THR A 45 -5.06 -20.74 3.71
CA THR A 45 -5.63 -22.05 4.14
C THR A 45 -4.54 -23.05 4.51
N LEU A 46 -3.38 -23.00 3.82
CA LEU A 46 -2.30 -23.95 4.01
C LEU A 46 -1.34 -23.58 5.14
N ILE A 47 -1.20 -22.29 5.46
CA ILE A 47 -0.17 -21.79 6.38
C ILE A 47 -0.21 -22.45 7.76
N GLY A 48 -1.39 -22.78 8.28
CA GLY A 48 -1.52 -23.45 9.58
C GLY A 48 -0.90 -24.85 9.65
N ARG A 49 -0.64 -25.49 8.49
CA ARG A 49 0.09 -26.76 8.42
C ARG A 49 1.60 -26.54 8.31
N GLU A 50 2.01 -25.48 7.62
CA GLU A 50 3.42 -25.15 7.36
C GLU A 50 4.06 -24.40 8.54
N SER A 51 3.28 -23.61 9.28
CA SER A 51 3.72 -22.82 10.42
C SER A 51 2.61 -22.80 11.49
N PRO A 52 2.46 -23.87 12.29
CA PRO A 52 1.34 -24.04 13.24
C PRO A 52 1.25 -22.95 14.31
N GLY A 53 2.37 -22.33 14.69
CA GLY A 53 2.43 -21.24 15.67
C GLY A 53 2.09 -19.86 15.10
N CYS A 54 1.94 -19.74 13.79
CA CYS A 54 1.62 -18.47 13.15
C CYS A 54 0.12 -18.17 13.28
N SER A 55 -0.22 -16.96 13.74
CA SER A 55 -1.60 -16.46 13.81
C SER A 55 -1.78 -15.19 12.99
N GLY A 56 -3.03 -14.78 12.75
CA GLY A 56 -3.36 -13.51 12.11
C GLY A 56 -3.02 -13.40 10.62
N MET A 57 -2.49 -14.44 9.95
CA MET A 57 -2.27 -14.44 8.52
C MET A 57 -3.60 -14.33 7.77
N ARG A 58 -3.67 -13.39 6.83
CA ARG A 58 -4.84 -13.14 5.99
C ARG A 58 -4.42 -12.75 4.58
N TRP A 59 -5.25 -13.04 3.58
CA TRP A 59 -4.92 -12.82 2.18
C TRP A 59 -4.54 -11.36 1.83
N PRO A 60 -5.10 -10.30 2.47
CA PRO A 60 -4.67 -8.93 2.22
C PRO A 60 -3.18 -8.68 2.52
N VAL A 61 -2.58 -9.43 3.45
CA VAL A 61 -1.13 -9.32 3.75
C VAL A 61 -0.32 -9.75 2.53
N LEU A 62 -0.63 -10.90 1.96
CA LEU A 62 0.03 -11.41 0.76
C LEU A 62 -0.24 -10.52 -0.47
N ALA A 63 -1.47 -10.05 -0.61
CA ALA A 63 -1.85 -9.14 -1.69
C ALA A 63 -1.09 -7.81 -1.61
N GLY A 64 -0.94 -7.22 -0.42
CA GLY A 64 -0.18 -5.98 -0.22
C GLY A 64 1.28 -6.10 -0.65
N ILE A 65 1.94 -7.22 -0.32
CA ILE A 65 3.30 -7.51 -0.77
C ILE A 65 3.35 -7.69 -2.29
N ALA A 66 2.53 -8.59 -2.84
CA ALA A 66 2.51 -8.85 -4.28
C ALA A 66 2.17 -7.61 -5.12
N LYS A 67 1.39 -6.67 -4.55
CA LYS A 67 1.12 -5.36 -5.16
C LYS A 67 2.38 -4.55 -5.36
N ILE A 68 3.22 -4.47 -4.35
CA ILE A 68 4.46 -3.70 -4.40
C ILE A 68 5.52 -4.42 -5.23
N GLU A 69 5.65 -5.74 -5.09
CA GLU A 69 6.71 -6.52 -5.73
C GLU A 69 6.51 -6.69 -7.25
N SER A 70 5.28 -6.94 -7.70
CA SER A 70 5.02 -7.24 -9.11
C SER A 70 3.73 -6.68 -9.67
N ASN A 71 3.01 -5.87 -8.88
CA ASN A 71 1.63 -5.45 -9.18
C ASN A 71 0.74 -6.66 -9.54
N HIS A 72 0.77 -7.70 -8.69
CA HIS A 72 0.03 -8.96 -8.88
C HIS A 72 0.39 -9.70 -10.18
N ALA A 73 1.68 -9.74 -10.53
CA ALA A 73 2.16 -10.28 -11.79
C ALA A 73 1.59 -9.55 -13.04
N ALA A 74 1.40 -8.22 -12.96
CA ALA A 74 0.86 -7.44 -14.06
C ALA A 74 1.62 -7.65 -15.37
N GLY A 75 0.89 -7.78 -16.48
CA GLY A 75 1.45 -8.05 -17.80
C GLY A 75 1.97 -9.48 -17.98
N ARG A 76 1.62 -10.39 -17.09
CA ARG A 76 1.95 -11.83 -17.19
C ARG A 76 0.67 -12.66 -17.30
N SER A 77 0.78 -13.81 -17.96
CA SER A 77 -0.25 -14.85 -17.86
C SER A 77 0.01 -15.70 -16.63
N VAL A 78 -1.06 -16.08 -15.92
CA VAL A 78 -1.00 -17.03 -14.81
C VAL A 78 -1.86 -18.22 -15.16
N SER A 79 -1.25 -19.41 -15.31
CA SER A 79 -1.97 -20.62 -15.67
C SER A 79 -2.92 -21.08 -14.56
N THR A 80 -3.81 -22.02 -14.86
CA THR A 80 -4.67 -22.66 -13.84
C THR A 80 -3.83 -23.40 -12.78
N ALA A 81 -2.66 -23.92 -13.15
CA ALA A 81 -1.70 -24.55 -12.23
C ALA A 81 -0.88 -23.52 -11.42
N GLY A 82 -0.97 -22.23 -11.72
CA GLY A 82 -0.26 -21.17 -11.01
C GLY A 82 1.01 -20.66 -11.69
N ASP A 83 1.42 -21.22 -12.83
CA ASP A 83 2.65 -20.79 -13.49
C ASP A 83 2.53 -19.38 -14.05
N VAL A 84 3.49 -18.52 -13.71
CA VAL A 84 3.57 -17.14 -14.18
C VAL A 84 4.51 -17.05 -15.38
N ARG A 85 3.99 -16.58 -16.52
CA ARG A 85 4.77 -16.50 -17.77
C ARG A 85 4.53 -15.17 -18.51
N PRO A 86 5.61 -14.60 -19.08
CA PRO A 86 7.02 -14.94 -18.84
C PRO A 86 7.42 -14.76 -17.37
N ARG A 87 8.49 -15.41 -16.94
CA ARG A 87 9.03 -15.30 -15.58
C ARG A 87 9.25 -13.83 -15.19
N ILE A 88 9.01 -13.51 -13.93
CA ILE A 88 9.31 -12.19 -13.38
C ILE A 88 10.70 -12.25 -12.77
N LEU A 89 11.62 -11.44 -13.29
CA LEU A 89 12.97 -11.31 -12.78
C LEU A 89 13.22 -9.84 -12.43
N GLY A 90 13.76 -9.61 -11.26
CA GLY A 90 14.24 -8.30 -10.82
C GLY A 90 15.52 -7.87 -11.55
N PRO A 91 16.03 -6.69 -11.26
CA PRO A 91 17.33 -6.23 -11.74
C PRO A 91 18.42 -7.16 -11.23
N ARG A 92 19.53 -7.22 -11.96
CA ARG A 92 20.75 -7.93 -11.53
C ARG A 92 21.34 -7.24 -10.31
N LEU A 93 21.67 -8.04 -9.30
CA LEU A 93 22.17 -7.51 -8.01
C LEU A 93 23.69 -7.54 -7.97
N ASP A 94 24.33 -6.92 -8.93
CA ASP A 94 25.80 -6.84 -9.09
C ASP A 94 26.44 -5.62 -8.42
N GLY A 95 25.65 -4.80 -7.72
CA GLY A 95 26.13 -3.59 -7.06
C GLY A 95 26.28 -2.38 -7.98
N SER A 96 25.92 -2.48 -9.27
CA SER A 96 26.06 -1.41 -10.26
C SER A 96 25.11 -0.23 -10.07
N GLY A 97 24.19 -0.30 -9.11
CA GLY A 97 23.13 0.70 -8.90
C GLY A 97 21.87 0.41 -9.69
N ALA A 98 21.80 -0.64 -10.49
CA ALA A 98 20.59 -1.06 -11.19
C ALA A 98 19.47 -1.37 -10.19
N GLY A 99 18.28 -0.77 -10.41
CA GLY A 99 17.17 -0.88 -9.46
C GLY A 99 17.43 -0.27 -8.08
N GLY A 100 18.46 0.57 -7.94
CA GLY A 100 18.86 1.18 -6.65
C GLY A 100 19.76 0.28 -5.79
N ASN A 101 20.17 -0.89 -6.30
CA ASN A 101 21.03 -1.81 -5.58
C ASN A 101 22.52 -1.45 -5.74
N THR A 102 23.15 -1.06 -4.63
CA THR A 102 24.60 -0.73 -4.56
C THR A 102 25.44 -1.82 -3.89
N THR A 103 24.82 -2.97 -3.53
CA THR A 103 25.48 -4.11 -2.90
C THR A 103 25.45 -5.30 -3.83
N ALA A 104 26.60 -5.94 -4.06
CA ALA A 104 26.68 -7.15 -4.85
C ALA A 104 26.16 -8.36 -4.07
N PHE A 105 25.30 -9.15 -4.68
CA PHE A 105 24.82 -10.43 -4.19
C PHE A 105 25.29 -11.55 -5.14
N PRO A 106 26.35 -12.28 -4.81
CA PRO A 106 26.79 -13.42 -5.60
C PRO A 106 25.71 -14.49 -5.70
N ASP A 107 25.68 -15.18 -6.84
CA ASP A 107 24.76 -16.29 -7.08
C ASP A 107 24.86 -17.37 -5.99
N SER A 108 23.71 -17.88 -5.55
CA SER A 108 23.61 -18.92 -4.52
C SER A 108 23.01 -20.24 -5.01
N ASP A 109 22.48 -20.29 -6.25
CA ASP A 109 21.73 -21.43 -6.74
C ASP A 109 22.17 -21.93 -8.12
N ARG A 110 23.28 -21.42 -8.63
CA ARG A 110 23.87 -21.71 -9.97
C ARG A 110 22.95 -21.26 -11.10
N GLY A 111 22.27 -20.12 -10.91
CA GLY A 111 21.33 -19.56 -11.88
C GLY A 111 20.07 -20.39 -12.09
N ARG A 112 19.71 -21.26 -11.14
CA ARG A 112 18.57 -22.17 -11.27
C ARG A 112 17.27 -21.43 -11.51
N TRP A 113 17.03 -20.36 -10.77
CA TRP A 113 15.76 -19.65 -10.80
C TRP A 113 15.76 -18.43 -11.71
N ASP A 114 16.88 -17.75 -11.85
CA ASP A 114 17.01 -16.51 -12.61
C ASP A 114 17.85 -16.59 -13.90
N GLY A 115 18.62 -17.67 -14.05
CA GLY A 115 19.48 -17.89 -15.21
C GLY A 115 20.83 -17.16 -15.13
N ASP A 116 21.18 -16.52 -14.00
CA ASP A 116 22.44 -15.79 -13.81
C ASP A 116 23.33 -16.50 -12.78
N ALA A 117 24.33 -17.23 -13.24
CA ALA A 117 25.26 -17.98 -12.37
C ALA A 117 26.36 -17.11 -11.72
N ALA A 118 26.29 -15.79 -11.83
CA ALA A 118 27.27 -14.88 -11.23
C ALA A 118 26.67 -14.01 -10.13
N PHE A 119 25.46 -13.51 -10.32
CA PHE A 119 24.79 -12.64 -9.36
C PHE A 119 23.31 -12.97 -9.27
N GLU A 120 22.75 -12.77 -8.10
CA GLU A 120 21.33 -12.94 -7.81
C GLU A 120 20.44 -11.95 -8.58
N ARG A 121 19.21 -12.41 -8.85
CA ARG A 121 18.05 -11.59 -9.17
C ARG A 121 16.90 -11.98 -8.28
N ALA A 122 16.06 -11.03 -7.90
CA ALA A 122 14.79 -11.37 -7.29
C ALA A 122 13.88 -12.08 -8.30
N VAL A 123 13.15 -13.10 -7.86
CA VAL A 123 12.38 -13.99 -8.74
C VAL A 123 10.91 -14.12 -8.34
N GLY A 124 10.06 -14.23 -9.34
CA GLY A 124 8.64 -14.54 -9.19
C GLY A 124 7.78 -13.37 -8.76
N PRO A 125 6.47 -13.60 -8.55
CA PRO A 125 5.50 -12.54 -8.23
C PRO A 125 5.72 -11.89 -6.85
N PHE A 126 6.48 -12.52 -5.97
CA PHE A 126 6.85 -12.03 -4.63
C PHE A 126 8.31 -11.60 -4.53
N GLN A 127 9.05 -11.59 -5.64
CA GLN A 127 10.43 -11.12 -5.75
C GLN A 127 11.37 -11.70 -4.67
N PHE A 128 11.34 -13.03 -4.49
CA PHE A 128 12.27 -13.72 -3.59
C PHE A 128 13.69 -13.67 -4.11
N LEU A 129 14.66 -13.49 -3.22
CA LEU A 129 16.03 -13.90 -3.51
C LEU A 129 16.10 -15.44 -3.50
N PRO A 130 16.82 -16.09 -4.46
CA PRO A 130 17.01 -17.53 -4.47
C PRO A 130 17.48 -18.13 -3.14
N SER A 131 18.40 -17.45 -2.45
CA SER A 131 18.86 -17.81 -1.12
C SER A 131 17.76 -17.82 -0.05
N THR A 132 16.85 -16.85 -0.10
CA THR A 132 15.68 -16.78 0.80
C THR A 132 14.66 -17.87 0.43
N TRP A 133 14.46 -18.08 -0.87
CA TRP A 133 13.56 -19.10 -1.37
C TRP A 133 13.96 -20.52 -0.91
N ALA A 134 15.24 -20.81 -0.84
CA ALA A 134 15.75 -22.10 -0.37
C ALA A 134 15.20 -22.50 1.02
N GLY A 135 14.98 -21.54 1.93
CA GLY A 135 14.43 -21.79 3.26
C GLY A 135 12.90 -21.70 3.34
N SER A 136 12.31 -20.71 2.67
CA SER A 136 10.87 -20.41 2.80
C SER A 136 9.99 -21.04 1.73
N GLY A 137 10.54 -21.46 0.60
CA GLY A 137 9.78 -22.03 -0.51
C GLY A 137 8.97 -23.26 -0.12
N ARG A 138 7.69 -23.30 -0.54
CA ARG A 138 6.74 -24.39 -0.28
C ARG A 138 6.00 -24.76 -1.55
N ASP A 139 5.52 -26.01 -1.57
CA ASP A 139 4.62 -26.52 -2.60
C ASP A 139 3.18 -26.08 -2.27
N GLY A 140 2.76 -24.98 -2.88
CA GLY A 140 1.45 -24.39 -2.66
C GLY A 140 0.36 -24.95 -3.56
N ASN A 141 0.72 -25.48 -4.75
CA ASN A 141 -0.23 -26.06 -5.70
C ASN A 141 -0.41 -27.58 -5.56
N GLY A 142 0.49 -28.28 -4.84
CA GLY A 142 0.44 -29.71 -4.57
C GLY A 142 1.00 -30.57 -5.69
N ASP A 143 1.90 -30.03 -6.52
CA ASP A 143 2.51 -30.77 -7.65
C ASP A 143 3.83 -31.46 -7.31
N GLY A 144 4.27 -31.37 -6.04
CA GLY A 144 5.52 -31.93 -5.55
C GLY A 144 6.75 -31.08 -5.81
N ARG A 145 6.59 -29.85 -6.31
CA ARG A 145 7.68 -28.91 -6.60
C ARG A 145 7.54 -27.66 -5.74
N ARG A 146 8.63 -26.91 -5.67
CA ARG A 146 8.67 -25.58 -5.02
C ARG A 146 9.26 -24.60 -6.02
N ASP A 147 8.41 -23.92 -6.77
CA ASP A 147 8.82 -23.01 -7.84
C ASP A 147 8.47 -21.55 -7.49
N PRO A 148 9.44 -20.65 -7.31
CA PRO A 148 9.16 -19.25 -7.00
C PRO A 148 8.44 -18.50 -8.13
N HIS A 149 8.39 -19.07 -9.33
CA HIS A 149 7.64 -18.55 -10.48
C HIS A 149 6.20 -19.10 -10.56
N ASN A 150 5.82 -19.99 -9.63
CA ASN A 150 4.43 -20.41 -9.46
C ASN A 150 3.73 -19.52 -8.42
N ALA A 151 2.54 -19.03 -8.72
CA ALA A 151 1.82 -18.09 -7.88
C ALA A 151 1.40 -18.68 -6.52
N ASP A 152 1.01 -19.98 -6.49
CA ASP A 152 0.60 -20.64 -5.25
C ASP A 152 1.79 -20.92 -4.33
N ASP A 153 2.89 -21.43 -4.93
CA ASP A 153 4.13 -21.72 -4.20
C ASP A 153 4.73 -20.44 -3.63
N ALA A 154 4.81 -19.40 -4.46
CA ALA A 154 5.34 -18.11 -4.07
C ALA A 154 4.50 -17.44 -2.97
N ALA A 155 3.16 -17.55 -3.04
CA ALA A 155 2.27 -17.00 -2.01
C ALA A 155 2.43 -17.78 -0.68
N LEU A 156 2.52 -19.10 -0.72
CA LEU A 156 2.73 -19.90 0.48
C LEU A 156 4.12 -19.69 1.07
N GLY A 157 5.14 -19.59 0.22
CA GLY A 157 6.52 -19.25 0.63
C GLY A 157 6.60 -17.89 1.32
N ALA A 158 5.86 -16.87 0.81
CA ALA A 158 5.77 -15.57 1.42
C ALA A 158 5.07 -15.63 2.79
N ALA A 159 3.99 -16.40 2.90
CA ALA A 159 3.32 -16.61 4.17
C ALA A 159 4.25 -17.25 5.21
N VAL A 160 4.98 -18.31 4.83
CA VAL A 160 5.97 -18.97 5.73
C VAL A 160 7.07 -18.00 6.15
N TYR A 161 7.60 -17.21 5.24
CA TYR A 161 8.64 -16.23 5.55
C TYR A 161 8.16 -15.18 6.56
N LEU A 162 6.96 -14.65 6.38
CA LEU A 162 6.38 -13.65 7.29
C LEU A 162 6.07 -14.22 8.66
N CYS A 163 5.56 -15.46 8.71
CA CYS A 163 5.29 -16.15 9.97
C CYS A 163 6.55 -16.35 10.81
N GLY A 164 7.69 -16.66 10.17
CA GLY A 164 8.93 -16.93 10.88
C GLY A 164 8.69 -17.96 11.99
N ASP A 165 9.24 -17.68 13.17
CA ASP A 165 9.06 -18.51 14.36
C ASP A 165 7.86 -17.97 15.20
N GLU A 166 6.62 -18.35 14.82
CA GLU A 166 5.41 -18.17 15.66
C GLU A 166 4.89 -16.73 15.82
N ARG A 167 4.96 -15.88 14.79
CA ARG A 167 4.44 -14.50 14.85
C ARG A 167 2.91 -14.44 14.84
N ASP A 168 2.37 -13.46 15.56
CA ASP A 168 0.99 -13.01 15.40
C ASP A 168 0.90 -11.86 14.39
N LEU A 169 0.64 -12.17 13.14
CA LEU A 169 0.46 -11.17 12.07
C LEU A 169 -0.87 -10.40 12.17
N GLY A 170 -1.71 -10.71 13.17
CA GLY A 170 -2.84 -9.89 13.59
C GLY A 170 -2.40 -8.69 14.43
N ASP A 171 -1.31 -8.83 15.19
CA ASP A 171 -0.67 -7.71 15.88
C ASP A 171 0.02 -6.79 14.87
N ARG A 172 -0.20 -5.49 14.99
CA ARG A 172 0.32 -4.50 14.05
C ARG A 172 1.85 -4.38 14.11
N GLY A 173 2.41 -4.43 15.33
CA GLY A 173 3.86 -4.30 15.51
C GLY A 173 4.62 -5.51 14.97
N GLU A 174 4.10 -6.71 15.20
CA GLU A 174 4.68 -7.94 14.66
C GLU A 174 4.57 -8.00 13.13
N LEU A 175 3.44 -7.57 12.58
CA LEU A 175 3.30 -7.43 11.13
C LEU A 175 4.29 -6.43 10.54
N GLU A 176 4.47 -5.25 11.14
CA GLU A 176 5.44 -4.26 10.71
C GLU A 176 6.88 -4.81 10.79
N ALA A 177 7.22 -5.54 11.84
CA ALA A 177 8.51 -6.20 11.98
C ALA A 177 8.74 -7.29 10.91
N ALA A 178 7.71 -8.09 10.61
CA ALA A 178 7.76 -9.09 9.55
C ALA A 178 7.95 -8.47 8.16
N LEU A 179 7.23 -7.40 7.85
CA LEU A 179 7.36 -6.66 6.60
C LEU A 179 8.73 -5.97 6.50
N TYR A 180 9.25 -5.44 7.60
CA TYR A 180 10.60 -4.86 7.63
C TYR A 180 11.69 -5.92 7.47
N ALA A 181 11.47 -7.16 7.95
CA ALA A 181 12.37 -8.28 7.67
C ALA A 181 12.33 -8.70 6.19
N TYR A 182 11.15 -8.63 5.57
CA TYR A 182 10.96 -8.93 4.14
C TYR A 182 11.72 -7.93 3.25
N ASN A 183 11.57 -6.64 3.54
CA ASN A 183 12.32 -5.56 2.88
C ASN A 183 12.67 -4.47 3.90
N ARG A 184 13.98 -4.22 4.11
CA ARG A 184 14.51 -3.30 5.12
C ARG A 184 14.32 -1.81 4.77
N SER A 185 13.15 -1.47 4.27
CA SER A 185 12.75 -0.10 3.94
C SER A 185 11.48 0.29 4.68
N ARG A 186 11.54 1.36 5.48
CA ARG A 186 10.35 1.89 6.17
C ARG A 186 9.28 2.40 5.21
N SER A 187 9.68 2.94 4.05
CA SER A 187 8.73 3.34 3.00
C SER A 187 8.03 2.12 2.40
N TYR A 188 8.77 1.04 2.15
CA TYR A 188 8.18 -0.23 1.72
C TYR A 188 7.13 -0.74 2.71
N VAL A 189 7.47 -0.79 4.00
CA VAL A 189 6.54 -1.21 5.05
C VAL A 189 5.27 -0.36 5.02
N ALA A 190 5.41 0.97 4.97
CA ALA A 190 4.25 1.88 4.92
C ALA A 190 3.38 1.65 3.66
N ASP A 191 4.00 1.46 2.50
CA ASP A 191 3.29 1.22 1.25
C ASP A 191 2.56 -0.13 1.25
N VAL A 192 3.20 -1.21 1.73
CA VAL A 192 2.55 -2.53 1.87
C VAL A 192 1.39 -2.46 2.85
N LEU A 193 1.56 -1.84 4.01
CA LEU A 193 0.50 -1.68 5.01
C LEU A 193 -0.70 -0.90 4.47
N SER A 194 -0.44 0.14 3.66
CA SER A 194 -1.50 0.89 2.99
C SER A 194 -2.32 -0.01 2.05
N TRP A 195 -1.67 -0.90 1.30
CA TRP A 195 -2.37 -1.85 0.45
C TRP A 195 -3.10 -2.94 1.25
N ILE A 196 -2.49 -3.46 2.33
CA ILE A 196 -3.17 -4.40 3.23
C ILE A 196 -4.47 -3.79 3.75
N ASP A 197 -4.43 -2.53 4.17
CA ASP A 197 -5.60 -1.80 4.65
C ASP A 197 -6.65 -1.61 3.56
N GLN A 198 -6.24 -1.37 2.32
CA GLN A 198 -7.16 -1.25 1.18
C GLN A 198 -7.83 -2.58 0.81
N TYR A 199 -7.09 -3.70 0.91
CA TYR A 199 -7.60 -5.03 0.60
C TYR A 199 -8.34 -5.68 1.77
N THR A 200 -8.21 -5.16 3.00
CA THR A 200 -8.94 -5.68 4.16
C THR A 200 -10.39 -5.21 4.08
N PRO A 201 -11.36 -6.13 3.92
CA PRO A 201 -12.77 -5.76 4.00
C PRO A 201 -13.03 -5.09 5.34
N ALA A 202 -13.82 -4.03 5.35
CA ALA A 202 -14.34 -3.51 6.61
C ALA A 202 -15.15 -4.63 7.28
N PRO A 203 -15.02 -4.83 8.61
CA PRO A 203 -15.85 -5.82 9.32
C PRO A 203 -17.31 -5.64 8.93
N ALA A 204 -18.03 -6.71 8.71
CA ALA A 204 -19.46 -6.66 8.42
C ALA A 204 -20.16 -5.89 9.57
N GLY A 205 -20.71 -4.70 9.25
CA GLY A 205 -21.25 -3.76 10.23
C GLY A 205 -20.32 -2.60 10.65
N ALA A 206 -19.04 -2.60 10.32
CA ALA A 206 -18.08 -1.53 10.60
C ALA A 206 -17.57 -0.83 9.33
N SER A 207 -18.43 -0.58 8.37
CA SER A 207 -18.11 0.40 7.31
C SER A 207 -17.98 1.78 8.00
N PRO A 208 -16.83 2.47 7.89
CA PRO A 208 -16.74 3.86 8.38
C PRO A 208 -17.89 4.73 7.84
N VAL A 209 -18.36 4.40 6.64
CA VAL A 209 -19.51 5.05 6.00
C VAL A 209 -20.85 4.60 6.59
N GLY A 210 -20.94 3.38 7.11
CA GLY A 210 -22.16 2.86 7.75
C GLY A 210 -22.50 3.52 9.09
N LEU A 211 -21.49 4.02 9.82
CA LEU A 211 -21.66 4.71 11.11
C LEU A 211 -21.94 6.21 10.94
N ALA A 212 -21.73 6.76 9.75
CA ALA A 212 -21.90 8.17 9.47
C ALA A 212 -23.26 8.42 8.81
N ALA A 213 -24.13 9.22 9.46
CA ALA A 213 -25.42 9.61 8.89
C ALA A 213 -25.28 10.85 7.97
N GLY A 214 -26.17 10.94 6.96
CA GLY A 214 -26.36 12.19 6.21
C GLY A 214 -25.12 12.70 5.46
N LYS A 215 -24.75 13.95 5.71
CA LYS A 215 -23.70 14.68 4.99
C LYS A 215 -22.33 14.02 5.11
N VAL A 216 -21.97 13.48 6.28
CA VAL A 216 -20.68 12.77 6.48
C VAL A 216 -20.54 11.60 5.53
N ARG A 217 -21.61 10.80 5.35
CA ARG A 217 -21.59 9.67 4.38
C ARG A 217 -21.33 10.16 2.97
N THR A 218 -21.92 11.28 2.57
CA THR A 218 -21.72 11.86 1.23
C THR A 218 -20.25 12.29 1.05
N VAL A 219 -19.68 13.01 2.01
CA VAL A 219 -18.27 13.44 2.00
C VAL A 219 -17.33 12.23 1.87
N LEU A 220 -17.51 11.23 2.73
CA LEU A 220 -16.66 10.04 2.71
C LEU A 220 -16.79 9.26 1.41
N ARG A 221 -18.01 9.08 0.90
CA ARG A 221 -18.25 8.41 -0.40
C ARG A 221 -17.59 9.17 -1.54
N ALA A 222 -17.72 10.50 -1.58
CA ALA A 222 -17.13 11.33 -2.61
C ALA A 222 -15.60 11.21 -2.64
N ALA A 223 -14.95 11.30 -1.47
CA ALA A 223 -13.51 11.16 -1.35
C ALA A 223 -13.04 9.73 -1.72
N LEU A 224 -13.71 8.70 -1.20
CA LEU A 224 -13.36 7.29 -1.44
C LEU A 224 -13.50 6.90 -2.92
N ALA A 225 -14.44 7.49 -3.64
CA ALA A 225 -14.59 7.28 -5.08
C ALA A 225 -13.42 7.82 -5.91
N GLN A 226 -12.57 8.68 -5.35
CA GLN A 226 -11.39 9.24 -6.03
C GLN A 226 -10.12 8.39 -5.84
N ARG A 227 -10.19 7.28 -5.11
CA ARG A 227 -9.05 6.39 -4.89
C ARG A 227 -8.42 5.95 -6.21
N GLY A 228 -7.09 5.93 -6.25
CA GLY A 228 -6.32 5.57 -7.43
C GLY A 228 -6.08 6.72 -8.41
N LEU A 229 -6.75 7.87 -8.28
CA LEU A 229 -6.42 9.05 -9.09
C LEU A 229 -5.06 9.63 -8.71
N PRO A 230 -4.28 10.11 -9.69
CA PRO A 230 -2.95 10.64 -9.43
C PRO A 230 -2.96 11.84 -8.50
N TYR A 231 -1.89 11.96 -7.70
CA TYR A 231 -1.57 13.23 -7.05
C TYR A 231 -1.20 14.29 -8.09
N SER A 232 -1.82 15.46 -8.00
CA SER A 232 -1.51 16.62 -8.84
C SER A 232 -1.25 17.82 -7.95
N TRP A 233 -0.03 18.35 -7.93
CA TRP A 233 0.31 19.53 -7.11
C TRP A 233 -0.53 20.74 -7.54
N GLY A 234 -1.30 21.31 -6.60
CA GLY A 234 -2.26 22.37 -6.90
C GLY A 234 -3.53 21.89 -7.62
N GLY A 235 -3.70 20.56 -7.82
CA GLY A 235 -4.83 19.98 -8.54
C GLY A 235 -6.06 19.74 -7.68
N GLY A 236 -7.20 19.59 -8.35
CA GLY A 236 -8.51 19.37 -7.73
C GLY A 236 -9.25 20.67 -7.39
N THR A 237 -10.54 20.69 -7.70
CA THR A 237 -11.48 21.77 -7.43
C THR A 237 -12.74 21.22 -6.77
N ALA A 238 -13.70 22.09 -6.46
CA ALA A 238 -15.03 21.68 -5.97
C ALA A 238 -15.77 20.75 -6.95
N ASP A 239 -15.46 20.86 -8.24
CA ASP A 239 -16.13 20.09 -9.31
C ASP A 239 -15.47 18.74 -9.58
N GLY A 240 -14.25 18.50 -9.07
CA GLY A 240 -13.55 17.21 -9.25
C GLY A 240 -12.05 17.31 -9.51
N PRO A 241 -11.47 16.23 -10.07
CA PRO A 241 -10.05 16.19 -10.37
C PRO A 241 -9.70 17.19 -11.47
N ALA A 242 -8.65 17.98 -11.25
CA ALA A 242 -8.19 19.01 -12.16
C ALA A 242 -6.66 18.93 -12.34
N THR A 243 -6.14 19.54 -13.40
CA THR A 243 -4.72 19.82 -13.50
C THR A 243 -4.33 20.87 -12.48
N GLY A 244 -3.12 20.74 -11.96
CA GLY A 244 -2.60 21.64 -10.96
C GLY A 244 -1.69 22.72 -11.52
N SER A 245 -0.68 23.07 -10.75
CA SER A 245 0.29 24.13 -11.06
C SER A 245 1.74 23.63 -10.95
N CYS A 246 2.68 24.40 -11.47
CA CYS A 246 4.09 24.27 -11.12
C CYS A 246 4.38 25.06 -9.85
N CYS A 247 5.27 24.65 -8.96
CA CYS A 247 5.81 23.31 -8.80
C CYS A 247 5.77 22.99 -7.31
N SER A 248 5.74 21.67 -6.96
CA SER A 248 5.86 21.26 -5.57
C SER A 248 7.24 21.64 -5.01
N PRO A 249 7.44 21.64 -3.69
CA PRO A 249 8.77 21.85 -3.10
C PRO A 249 9.84 20.85 -3.58
N SER A 250 9.43 19.69 -4.10
CA SER A 250 10.31 18.71 -4.73
C SER A 250 10.51 18.93 -6.24
N GLY A 251 10.06 20.05 -6.79
CA GLY A 251 10.22 20.43 -8.20
C GLY A 251 9.27 19.72 -9.19
N ARG A 252 8.28 18.95 -8.69
CA ARG A 252 7.33 18.23 -9.57
C ARG A 252 6.13 19.09 -9.90
N SER A 253 5.83 19.21 -11.21
CA SER A 253 4.68 19.95 -11.72
C SER A 253 3.39 19.12 -11.69
N GLY A 254 2.28 19.78 -11.37
CA GLY A 254 0.92 19.24 -11.50
C GLY A 254 0.22 19.62 -12.81
N GLU A 255 0.81 20.50 -13.64
CA GLU A 255 0.15 21.13 -14.80
C GLU A 255 -0.34 20.13 -15.87
N ARG A 256 0.29 18.97 -15.96
CA ARG A 256 -0.07 17.92 -16.93
C ARG A 256 -0.71 16.70 -16.27
N ILE A 257 -0.97 16.76 -14.97
CA ILE A 257 -1.54 15.65 -14.21
C ILE A 257 -2.94 16.05 -13.76
N ARG A 258 -3.96 15.39 -14.29
CA ARG A 258 -5.33 15.56 -13.80
C ARG A 258 -5.55 14.69 -12.58
N GLY A 259 -5.72 15.30 -11.41
CA GLY A 259 -5.86 14.60 -10.14
C GLY A 259 -6.18 15.57 -9.00
N PHE A 260 -5.72 15.22 -7.81
CA PHE A 260 -5.90 16.01 -6.60
C PHE A 260 -4.58 16.20 -5.86
N ASP A 261 -4.38 17.37 -5.25
CA ASP A 261 -3.53 17.45 -4.06
C ASP A 261 -4.35 17.19 -2.79
N CYS A 262 -3.72 17.27 -1.63
CA CYS A 262 -4.35 16.94 -0.36
C CYS A 262 -5.58 17.81 -0.07
N SER A 263 -5.45 19.12 -0.18
CA SER A 263 -6.52 20.10 0.08
C SER A 263 -7.54 20.19 -1.06
N GLY A 264 -7.16 19.89 -2.29
CA GLY A 264 -8.08 19.79 -3.42
C GLY A 264 -9.05 18.61 -3.26
N LEU A 265 -8.58 17.48 -2.74
CA LEU A 265 -9.44 16.33 -2.45
C LEU A 265 -10.49 16.66 -1.38
N THR A 266 -10.07 17.31 -0.30
CA THR A 266 -11.00 17.73 0.78
C THR A 266 -11.97 18.78 0.27
N THR A 267 -11.52 19.77 -0.50
CA THR A 267 -12.37 20.78 -1.14
C THR A 267 -13.47 20.13 -1.99
N TYR A 268 -13.09 19.18 -2.85
CA TYR A 268 -14.06 18.43 -3.65
C TYR A 268 -15.08 17.69 -2.78
N ALA A 269 -14.60 16.92 -1.81
CA ALA A 269 -15.47 16.06 -1.00
C ALA A 269 -16.50 16.85 -0.19
N PHE A 270 -16.10 17.98 0.42
CA PHE A 270 -16.99 18.81 1.20
C PHE A 270 -17.92 19.67 0.33
N ALA A 271 -17.52 20.02 -0.88
CA ALA A 271 -18.40 20.68 -1.85
C ALA A 271 -19.65 19.86 -2.18
N GLN A 272 -19.55 18.50 -2.13
CA GLN A 272 -20.68 17.61 -2.38
C GLN A 272 -21.81 17.73 -1.34
N VAL A 273 -21.56 18.41 -0.23
CA VAL A 273 -22.56 18.68 0.81
C VAL A 273 -22.77 20.19 1.04
N GLY A 274 -22.31 21.02 0.09
CA GLY A 274 -22.47 22.47 0.10
C GLY A 274 -21.57 23.19 1.10
N ILE A 275 -20.45 22.61 1.51
CA ILE A 275 -19.46 23.21 2.40
C ILE A 275 -18.24 23.63 1.57
N PRO A 276 -18.05 24.92 1.26
CA PRO A 276 -16.85 25.38 0.59
C PRO A 276 -15.66 25.37 1.55
N LEU A 277 -14.54 24.84 1.11
CA LEU A 277 -13.28 24.88 1.86
C LEU A 277 -12.27 25.80 1.18
N PRO A 278 -11.41 26.48 1.97
CA PRO A 278 -10.26 27.21 1.44
C PRO A 278 -9.33 26.26 0.64
N ARG A 279 -8.52 26.84 -0.25
CA ARG A 279 -7.71 26.03 -1.17
C ARG A 279 -6.54 25.32 -0.50
N THR A 280 -5.97 25.87 0.55
CA THR A 280 -4.75 25.34 1.17
C THR A 280 -5.03 24.61 2.49
N ALA A 281 -4.17 23.66 2.86
CA ALA A 281 -4.37 22.83 4.05
C ALA A 281 -4.32 23.63 5.35
N ASP A 282 -3.42 24.61 5.44
CA ASP A 282 -3.31 25.53 6.58
C ASP A 282 -4.58 26.39 6.74
N ALA A 283 -5.11 26.94 5.65
CA ALA A 283 -6.35 27.70 5.67
C ALA A 283 -7.56 26.83 6.04
N GLN A 284 -7.58 25.55 5.62
CA GLN A 284 -8.62 24.59 6.01
C GLN A 284 -8.61 24.27 7.51
N ALA A 285 -7.46 24.37 8.17
CA ALA A 285 -7.38 24.20 9.62
C ALA A 285 -8.14 25.28 10.40
N GLY A 286 -8.31 26.45 9.81
CA GLY A 286 -9.11 27.54 10.37
C GLY A 286 -10.63 27.40 10.22
N VAL A 287 -11.12 26.33 9.55
CA VAL A 287 -12.55 26.14 9.30
C VAL A 287 -13.15 25.10 10.25
N GLY A 288 -14.32 25.39 10.77
CA GLY A 288 -15.02 24.49 11.68
C GLY A 288 -14.46 24.47 13.10
N ARG A 289 -14.82 23.45 13.87
CA ARG A 289 -14.35 23.30 15.26
C ARG A 289 -13.02 22.54 15.30
N ARG A 290 -11.95 23.22 15.71
CA ARG A 290 -10.63 22.61 15.89
C ARG A 290 -10.65 21.49 16.95
N ILE A 291 -9.94 20.43 16.68
CA ILE A 291 -9.66 19.29 17.57
C ILE A 291 -8.15 19.30 17.81
N PRO A 292 -7.69 19.67 19.01
CA PRO A 292 -6.26 19.76 19.30
C PRO A 292 -5.55 18.40 19.13
N ALA A 293 -4.29 18.41 18.71
CA ALA A 293 -3.47 17.19 18.61
C ALA A 293 -3.36 16.44 19.94
N ALA A 294 -3.30 17.16 21.07
CA ALA A 294 -3.25 16.60 22.41
C ALA A 294 -4.50 15.77 22.80
N ALA A 295 -5.65 16.00 22.11
CA ALA A 295 -6.85 15.20 22.34
C ALA A 295 -6.75 13.78 21.74
N GLY A 296 -5.72 13.51 20.94
CA GLY A 296 -5.46 12.22 20.32
C GLY A 296 -6.47 11.84 19.24
N LEU A 297 -6.20 10.71 18.57
CA LEU A 297 -7.06 10.21 17.48
C LEU A 297 -8.46 9.77 17.95
N GLY A 298 -8.62 9.43 19.24
CA GLY A 298 -9.90 9.05 19.83
C GLY A 298 -10.94 10.17 19.87
N ALA A 299 -10.51 11.44 19.76
CA ALA A 299 -11.41 12.58 19.68
C ALA A 299 -11.98 12.83 18.28
N LEU A 300 -11.36 12.24 17.25
CA LEU A 300 -11.78 12.34 15.87
C LEU A 300 -12.97 11.43 15.57
N ARG A 301 -13.83 11.89 14.66
CA ARG A 301 -14.96 11.12 14.11
C ARG A 301 -14.82 11.00 12.59
N PRO A 302 -15.35 9.94 11.97
CA PRO A 302 -15.39 9.86 10.51
C PRO A 302 -15.97 11.13 9.89
N GLY A 303 -15.27 11.68 8.88
CA GLY A 303 -15.60 12.96 8.25
C GLY A 303 -14.88 14.17 8.82
N ASP A 304 -14.16 14.07 9.94
CA ASP A 304 -13.29 15.15 10.41
C ASP A 304 -12.10 15.31 9.48
N LEU A 305 -11.61 16.54 9.30
CA LEU A 305 -10.32 16.80 8.68
C LEU A 305 -9.20 16.43 9.66
N VAL A 306 -8.10 15.89 9.14
CA VAL A 306 -6.87 15.59 9.88
C VAL A 306 -5.73 16.38 9.27
N PHE A 307 -4.92 17.02 10.10
CA PHE A 307 -3.85 17.92 9.67
C PHE A 307 -2.47 17.45 10.12
N PHE A 308 -1.46 17.81 9.30
CA PHE A 308 -0.06 17.58 9.59
C PHE A 308 0.75 18.83 9.32
N GLY A 309 1.61 19.19 10.27
CA GLY A 309 2.42 20.40 10.24
C GLY A 309 3.87 20.15 10.61
N TYR A 310 4.75 21.06 10.22
CA TYR A 310 6.17 20.97 10.53
C TYR A 310 6.48 21.39 11.97
N LEU A 311 5.67 22.31 12.54
CA LEU A 311 5.87 22.85 13.88
C LEU A 311 4.65 22.51 14.75
N PRO A 312 4.83 21.85 15.90
CA PRO A 312 3.74 21.57 16.83
C PRO A 312 3.03 22.85 17.27
N GLY A 313 1.69 22.85 17.24
CA GLY A 313 0.85 23.98 17.70
C GLY A 313 0.78 25.17 16.75
N SER A 314 1.40 25.11 15.57
CA SER A 314 1.33 26.19 14.56
C SER A 314 0.52 25.75 13.34
N ASP A 315 -0.71 26.25 13.19
CA ASP A 315 -1.54 25.96 12.03
C ASP A 315 -0.92 26.53 10.73
N ALA A 316 -0.14 27.61 10.80
CA ALA A 316 0.60 28.16 9.67
C ALA A 316 1.69 27.21 9.13
N SER A 317 2.10 26.20 9.90
CA SER A 317 3.05 25.18 9.46
C SER A 317 2.38 23.96 8.82
N ILE A 318 1.05 23.94 8.76
CA ILE A 318 0.29 22.81 8.20
C ILE A 318 0.56 22.72 6.70
N HIS A 319 1.03 21.58 6.28
CA HIS A 319 1.40 21.30 4.89
C HIS A 319 0.59 20.15 4.27
N HIS A 320 -0.20 19.43 5.08
CA HIS A 320 -1.00 18.33 4.60
C HIS A 320 -2.32 18.19 5.34
N VAL A 321 -3.34 17.67 4.63
CA VAL A 321 -4.68 17.40 5.15
C VAL A 321 -5.23 16.10 4.55
N GLY A 322 -5.99 15.36 5.35
CA GLY A 322 -6.79 14.21 4.93
C GLY A 322 -8.18 14.23 5.55
N ILE A 323 -9.04 13.29 5.19
CA ILE A 323 -10.37 13.10 5.80
C ILE A 323 -10.32 11.82 6.63
N TYR A 324 -10.62 11.94 7.92
CA TYR A 324 -10.63 10.81 8.85
C TYR A 324 -11.75 9.82 8.52
N LEU A 325 -11.40 8.55 8.46
CA LEU A 325 -12.34 7.46 8.15
C LEU A 325 -12.80 6.69 9.39
N GLY A 326 -12.17 6.94 10.54
CA GLY A 326 -12.28 6.09 11.74
C GLY A 326 -11.11 5.12 11.86
N ASN A 327 -10.99 4.50 13.05
CA ASN A 327 -9.99 3.46 13.34
C ASN A 327 -8.54 3.86 12.99
N GLY A 328 -8.18 5.15 13.24
CA GLY A 328 -6.83 5.66 12.97
C GLY A 328 -6.48 5.82 11.49
N ARG A 329 -7.46 5.82 10.57
CA ARG A 329 -7.23 5.88 9.11
C ARG A 329 -7.80 7.15 8.50
N MET A 330 -7.17 7.60 7.43
CA MET A 330 -7.61 8.75 6.64
C MET A 330 -7.57 8.44 5.14
N ILE A 331 -8.42 9.10 4.35
CA ILE A 331 -8.24 9.18 2.91
C ILE A 331 -7.56 10.50 2.59
N ASN A 332 -6.54 10.45 1.73
CA ASN A 332 -5.74 11.61 1.38
C ASN A 332 -5.07 11.46 0.01
N ALA A 333 -4.52 12.57 -0.51
CA ALA A 333 -3.59 12.59 -1.64
C ALA A 333 -2.22 13.00 -1.08
N PRO A 334 -1.28 12.05 -0.82
CA PRO A 334 -0.17 12.33 0.08
C PRO A 334 0.96 13.16 -0.53
N ARG A 335 1.37 12.92 -1.77
CA ARG A 335 2.51 13.62 -2.39
C ARG A 335 2.64 13.34 -3.89
N PRO A 336 3.42 14.14 -4.64
CA PRO A 336 3.72 13.87 -6.05
C PRO A 336 4.29 12.47 -6.28
N GLY A 337 3.82 11.82 -7.34
CA GLY A 337 4.22 10.45 -7.70
C GLY A 337 3.41 9.36 -6.99
N THR A 338 2.39 9.75 -6.22
CA THR A 338 1.43 8.83 -5.58
C THR A 338 0.01 9.02 -6.12
N VAL A 339 -0.94 8.33 -5.52
CA VAL A 339 -2.36 8.42 -5.85
C VAL A 339 -3.18 8.76 -4.61
N VAL A 340 -4.43 9.16 -4.79
CA VAL A 340 -5.42 9.23 -3.71
C VAL A 340 -5.57 7.84 -3.10
N ARG A 341 -5.37 7.74 -1.78
CA ARG A 341 -5.34 6.44 -1.09
C ARG A 341 -5.75 6.56 0.37
N ILE A 342 -5.92 5.41 1.01
CA ILE A 342 -6.17 5.34 2.45
C ILE A 342 -4.85 5.04 3.16
N ASP A 343 -4.48 5.90 4.11
CA ASP A 343 -3.28 5.73 4.92
C ASP A 343 -3.66 5.71 6.42
N PRO A 344 -2.86 5.04 7.28
CA PRO A 344 -2.92 5.26 8.72
C PRO A 344 -2.54 6.72 9.04
N VAL A 345 -3.25 7.36 9.97
CA VAL A 345 -2.94 8.74 10.39
C VAL A 345 -1.51 8.84 10.95
N ASN A 346 -1.06 7.81 11.67
CA ASN A 346 0.28 7.76 12.26
C ASN A 346 1.39 7.41 11.26
N SER A 347 1.07 7.12 10.00
CA SER A 347 2.09 6.90 8.95
C SER A 347 2.75 8.20 8.48
N MET A 348 2.16 9.35 8.82
CA MET A 348 2.68 10.67 8.47
C MET A 348 3.13 11.40 9.75
N PRO A 349 4.36 11.92 9.81
CA PRO A 349 4.83 12.70 10.95
C PRO A 349 4.13 14.06 11.05
N GLY A 350 4.16 14.66 12.24
CA GLY A 350 3.69 16.03 12.44
C GLY A 350 2.16 16.14 12.59
N TYR A 351 1.49 15.11 13.16
CA TYR A 351 0.05 15.20 13.45
C TYR A 351 -0.28 16.47 14.23
N ALA A 352 -1.09 17.34 13.63
CA ALA A 352 -1.45 18.67 14.14
C ALA A 352 -2.92 18.76 14.61
N GLY A 353 -3.57 17.61 14.83
CA GLY A 353 -4.98 17.57 15.23
C GLY A 353 -5.94 17.52 14.06
N GLY A 354 -7.18 17.92 14.26
CA GLY A 354 -8.23 17.87 13.25
C GLY A 354 -9.15 19.09 13.28
N ALA A 355 -10.16 19.08 12.38
CA ALA A 355 -11.28 20.02 12.41
C ALA A 355 -12.59 19.29 12.08
N ARG A 356 -13.65 19.61 12.83
CA ARG A 356 -15.00 19.10 12.60
C ARG A 356 -15.86 20.16 11.97
N LEU A 357 -16.46 19.80 10.82
CA LEU A 357 -17.32 20.67 10.03
C LEU A 357 -18.77 20.15 9.97
N LEU A 358 -18.98 18.89 10.37
CA LEU A 358 -20.27 18.19 10.31
C LEU A 358 -20.65 17.57 11.66
#